data_41c47221c5e467a373966d6e3ce158a1
#
_entry.id   41c47221c5e467a373966d6e3ce158a1
#
_cell.length_a   1.000
_cell.length_b   1.000
_cell.length_c   1.000
_cell.angle_alpha   90.00
_cell.angle_beta   90.00
_cell.angle_gamma   90.00
#
_symmetry.space_group_name_H-M   'P 1'
#
loop_
_entity.id
_entity.type
_entity.pdbx_description
1 polymer ?
#
loop_
_entity_poly.entity_id
_entity_poly.type
_entity_poly.pdbx_seq_one_letter_code
_entity_poly.pdbx_strand_id
1 'polypeptide(L)'
;MQTDNEQSQAAERTRVLLAGATGYLGRFVLNELQRRNYSTRVIVRTPSRLGTVTPNVDVRVGEVTQADTLKGVCEDIDVVISTVGITRQKDGMTYMDVDFQANANLIDEAKRSGVKRFIYVSVFNGEQMRHLKICEAKERLGDYLKKSGLDYCIVRPTGFFSDMGDFLKMAKGGSVWLFGNGMLRMNPIHGADLARAVVDAMDNHQHELNIGGPDVLTHNQIAELALRAYGKQPRVRHLPDFVRRSTLFLLRKLTSAKTYGPLEFFLTAMAMDMQAPTYGEERLEEFFKKEVEAERK
;
A
#
# COMPACT_ATOMS: atom_id res chain seq x y z
N MET A 1 2.03 -30.91 -9.96
CA MET A 1 2.22 -31.81 -8.80
C MET A 1 3.64 -31.76 -8.19
N GLN A 2 4.75 -31.85 -8.93
CA GLN A 2 6.09 -31.70 -8.36
C GLN A 2 6.38 -30.26 -7.89
N THR A 3 6.01 -29.25 -8.66
CA THR A 3 6.17 -27.82 -8.33
C THR A 3 5.36 -27.38 -7.10
N ASP A 4 4.17 -27.92 -6.90
CA ASP A 4 3.33 -27.61 -5.73
C ASP A 4 3.91 -28.19 -4.44
N ASN A 5 4.56 -29.37 -4.52
CA ASN A 5 5.17 -30.02 -3.37
C ASN A 5 6.47 -29.36 -2.95
N GLU A 6 7.27 -28.86 -3.91
CA GLU A 6 8.50 -28.10 -3.64
C GLU A 6 8.20 -26.72 -3.05
N GLN A 7 7.17 -26.03 -3.54
CA GLN A 7 6.72 -24.76 -2.96
C GLN A 7 6.15 -24.94 -1.54
N SER A 8 5.42 -26.02 -1.27
CA SER A 8 4.92 -26.34 0.07
C SER A 8 6.04 -26.64 1.05
N GLN A 9 7.07 -27.38 0.64
CA GLN A 9 8.24 -27.67 1.50
C GLN A 9 9.12 -26.43 1.72
N ALA A 10 9.25 -25.53 0.75
CA ALA A 10 9.97 -24.27 0.91
C ALA A 10 9.22 -23.33 1.87
N ALA A 11 7.89 -23.27 1.78
CA ALA A 11 7.07 -22.48 2.69
C ALA A 11 7.16 -22.92 4.16
N GLU A 12 7.24 -24.22 4.42
CA GLU A 12 7.45 -24.75 5.79
C GLU A 12 8.83 -24.38 6.39
N ARG A 13 9.81 -24.05 5.57
CA ARG A 13 11.17 -23.71 6.01
C ARG A 13 11.42 -22.20 6.11
N THR A 14 10.74 -21.40 5.32
CA THR A 14 10.94 -19.93 5.29
C THR A 14 10.14 -19.26 6.40
N ARG A 15 10.83 -18.55 7.28
CA ARG A 15 10.23 -17.76 8.37
C ARG A 15 10.11 -16.30 7.97
N VAL A 16 8.91 -15.76 8.04
CA VAL A 16 8.58 -14.41 7.58
C VAL A 16 8.17 -13.53 8.75
N LEU A 17 8.77 -12.34 8.88
CA LEU A 17 8.27 -11.28 9.74
C LEU A 17 7.43 -10.32 8.91
N LEU A 18 6.16 -10.15 9.30
CA LEU A 18 5.28 -9.14 8.71
C LEU A 18 5.09 -7.96 9.68
N ALA A 19 5.54 -6.78 9.29
CA ALA A 19 5.24 -5.52 9.95
C ALA A 19 4.10 -4.79 9.22
N GLY A 20 3.14 -4.25 10.00
CA GLY A 20 1.96 -3.59 9.45
C GLY A 20 0.75 -4.50 9.21
N ALA A 21 0.72 -5.71 9.79
CA ALA A 21 -0.32 -6.73 9.61
C ALA A 21 -1.76 -6.25 9.90
N THR A 22 -1.95 -5.19 10.68
CA THR A 22 -3.29 -4.63 11.00
C THR A 22 -3.76 -3.55 10.02
N GLY A 23 -2.89 -3.12 9.08
CA GLY A 23 -3.20 -2.17 8.02
C GLY A 23 -4.01 -2.79 6.87
N TYR A 24 -4.47 -1.95 5.92
CA TYR A 24 -5.24 -2.42 4.76
C TYR A 24 -4.50 -3.54 4.01
N LEU A 25 -3.34 -3.26 3.45
CA LEU A 25 -2.56 -4.25 2.70
C LEU A 25 -2.03 -5.37 3.60
N GLY A 26 -1.57 -5.02 4.82
CA GLY A 26 -0.97 -6.00 5.73
C GLY A 26 -1.90 -7.15 6.09
N ARG A 27 -3.21 -6.92 6.18
CA ARG A 27 -4.22 -7.98 6.37
C ARG A 27 -4.28 -8.95 5.20
N PHE A 28 -4.23 -8.44 3.96
CA PHE A 28 -4.20 -9.29 2.77
C PHE A 28 -2.89 -10.09 2.70
N VAL A 29 -1.75 -9.46 3.02
CA VAL A 29 -0.45 -10.16 3.06
C VAL A 29 -0.44 -11.24 4.13
N LEU A 30 -0.96 -10.97 5.33
CA LEU A 30 -1.09 -11.98 6.39
C LEU A 30 -1.95 -13.15 5.94
N ASN A 31 -3.10 -12.89 5.34
CA ASN A 31 -4.00 -13.93 4.81
C ASN A 31 -3.30 -14.77 3.74
N GLU A 32 -2.53 -14.13 2.84
CA GLU A 32 -1.82 -14.84 1.78
C GLU A 32 -0.67 -15.70 2.33
N LEU A 33 0.08 -15.22 3.33
CA LEU A 33 1.11 -16.00 4.02
C LEU A 33 0.50 -17.23 4.72
N GLN A 34 -0.64 -17.05 5.41
CA GLN A 34 -1.37 -18.14 6.04
C GLN A 34 -1.91 -19.15 5.00
N ARG A 35 -2.47 -18.67 3.89
CA ARG A 35 -2.97 -19.52 2.79
C ARG A 35 -1.87 -20.41 2.21
N ARG A 36 -0.64 -19.88 2.14
CA ARG A 36 0.54 -20.63 1.64
C ARG A 36 1.30 -21.38 2.74
N ASN A 37 0.79 -21.41 3.98
CA ASN A 37 1.38 -22.10 5.13
C ASN A 37 2.78 -21.61 5.54
N TYR A 38 3.14 -20.33 5.26
CA TYR A 38 4.39 -19.78 5.75
C TYR A 38 4.40 -19.66 7.28
N SER A 39 5.53 -20.03 7.92
CA SER A 39 5.77 -19.71 9.33
C SER A 39 5.90 -18.19 9.47
N THR A 40 4.89 -17.56 10.08
CA THR A 40 4.76 -16.11 10.07
C THR A 40 4.86 -15.53 11.48
N ARG A 41 5.77 -14.60 11.68
CA ARG A 41 5.77 -13.70 12.84
C ARG A 41 5.15 -12.37 12.46
N VAL A 42 4.31 -11.82 13.33
CA VAL A 42 3.77 -10.47 13.15
C VAL A 42 4.18 -9.59 14.32
N ILE A 43 4.54 -8.33 14.03
CA ILE A 43 4.73 -7.31 15.07
C ILE A 43 3.57 -6.34 15.06
N VAL A 44 2.92 -6.18 16.21
CA VAL A 44 1.72 -5.34 16.36
C VAL A 44 1.71 -4.61 17.68
N ARG A 45 1.15 -3.39 17.70
CA ARG A 45 0.92 -2.62 18.92
C ARG A 45 -0.21 -3.19 19.78
N THR A 46 -1.24 -3.68 19.11
CA THR A 46 -2.51 -4.13 19.73
C THR A 46 -2.95 -5.43 19.10
N PRO A 47 -2.67 -6.59 19.71
CA PRO A 47 -2.99 -7.91 19.15
C PRO A 47 -4.47 -8.12 18.79
N SER A 48 -5.39 -7.54 19.57
CA SER A 48 -6.84 -7.65 19.32
C SER A 48 -7.30 -7.09 17.96
N ARG A 49 -6.43 -6.29 17.28
CA ARG A 49 -6.71 -5.74 15.94
C ARG A 49 -6.38 -6.69 14.80
N LEU A 50 -5.70 -7.80 15.06
CA LEU A 50 -5.37 -8.81 14.03
C LEU A 50 -6.58 -9.63 13.59
N GLY A 51 -7.58 -9.79 14.45
CA GLY A 51 -8.64 -10.76 14.25
C GLY A 51 -8.16 -12.19 14.52
N THR A 52 -8.82 -13.18 13.90
CA THR A 52 -8.43 -14.59 14.03
C THR A 52 -7.21 -14.88 13.16
N VAL A 53 -6.19 -15.49 13.76
CA VAL A 53 -4.98 -15.96 13.08
C VAL A 53 -4.80 -17.45 13.28
N THR A 54 -4.12 -18.12 12.38
CA THR A 54 -3.81 -19.56 12.47
C THR A 54 -2.72 -19.82 13.51
N PRO A 55 -2.60 -21.05 14.06
CA PRO A 55 -1.59 -21.38 15.08
C PRO A 55 -0.14 -21.20 14.67
N ASN A 56 0.15 -21.17 13.37
CA ASN A 56 1.50 -20.93 12.83
C ASN A 56 1.88 -19.44 12.76
N VAL A 57 1.07 -18.54 13.32
CA VAL A 57 1.37 -17.10 13.44
C VAL A 57 1.88 -16.79 14.85
N ASP A 58 3.17 -16.43 14.96
CA ASP A 58 3.80 -15.92 16.19
C ASP A 58 3.51 -14.41 16.33
N VAL A 59 2.73 -14.04 17.34
CA VAL A 59 2.34 -12.63 17.56
C VAL A 59 3.25 -11.99 18.58
N ARG A 60 4.04 -10.99 18.13
CA ARG A 60 4.89 -10.16 18.99
C ARG A 60 4.28 -8.79 19.22
N VAL A 61 4.26 -8.36 20.47
CA VAL A 61 3.82 -7.00 20.83
C VAL A 61 5.02 -6.08 20.77
N GLY A 62 4.91 -5.00 19.97
CA GLY A 62 5.96 -4.00 19.83
C GLY A 62 5.49 -2.79 19.02
N GLU A 63 6.24 -1.70 19.13
CA GLU A 63 5.99 -0.44 18.45
C GLU A 63 7.16 -0.15 17.50
N VAL A 64 6.94 -0.27 16.19
CA VAL A 64 8.01 -0.13 15.18
C VAL A 64 8.72 1.23 15.18
N THR A 65 8.08 2.26 15.72
CA THR A 65 8.70 3.58 15.93
C THR A 65 9.65 3.62 17.12
N GLN A 66 9.65 2.59 17.98
CA GLN A 66 10.48 2.45 19.17
C GLN A 66 11.47 1.29 19.00
N ALA A 67 12.71 1.60 18.60
CA ALA A 67 13.73 0.61 18.26
C ALA A 67 13.96 -0.45 19.36
N ASP A 68 13.88 -0.06 20.64
CA ASP A 68 14.07 -0.97 21.77
C ASP A 68 13.04 -2.08 21.82
N THR A 69 11.82 -1.85 21.32
CA THR A 69 10.74 -2.87 21.28
C THR A 69 10.92 -3.89 20.16
N LEU A 70 11.88 -3.66 19.25
CA LEU A 70 12.17 -4.52 18.11
C LEU A 70 13.29 -5.52 18.38
N LYS A 71 14.00 -5.40 19.51
CA LYS A 71 15.11 -6.30 19.85
C LYS A 71 14.66 -7.76 19.84
N GLY A 72 15.32 -8.58 19.01
CA GLY A 72 15.03 -10.01 18.86
C GLY A 72 13.80 -10.33 17.99
N VAL A 73 13.09 -9.34 17.46
CA VAL A 73 11.90 -9.60 16.64
C VAL A 73 12.24 -10.27 15.30
N CYS A 74 13.47 -10.08 14.82
CA CYS A 74 13.98 -10.69 13.60
C CYS A 74 14.84 -11.96 13.84
N GLU A 75 14.94 -12.45 15.08
CA GLU A 75 15.68 -13.71 15.36
C GLU A 75 15.00 -14.89 14.65
N ASP A 76 15.79 -15.72 13.96
CA ASP A 76 15.33 -16.84 13.14
C ASP A 76 14.37 -16.46 11.99
N ILE A 77 14.40 -15.21 11.51
CA ILE A 77 13.62 -14.75 10.37
C ILE A 77 14.48 -14.74 9.11
N ASP A 78 13.95 -15.30 8.02
CA ASP A 78 14.60 -15.29 6.70
C ASP A 78 14.23 -14.05 5.90
N VAL A 79 12.93 -13.65 5.95
CA VAL A 79 12.40 -12.56 5.14
C VAL A 79 11.59 -11.61 6.01
N VAL A 80 11.82 -10.30 5.87
CA VAL A 80 10.97 -9.27 6.46
C VAL A 80 10.11 -8.65 5.36
N ILE A 81 8.81 -8.56 5.61
CA ILE A 81 7.86 -7.82 4.77
C ILE A 81 7.35 -6.61 5.57
N SER A 82 7.58 -5.41 5.07
CA SER A 82 7.03 -4.20 5.68
C SER A 82 5.98 -3.55 4.80
N THR A 83 4.76 -3.47 5.34
CA THR A 83 3.65 -2.67 4.82
C THR A 83 3.38 -1.46 5.73
N VAL A 84 4.36 -1.09 6.56
CA VAL A 84 4.26 0.03 7.50
C VAL A 84 4.31 1.35 6.75
N GLY A 85 3.30 2.16 6.97
CA GLY A 85 3.19 3.50 6.42
C GLY A 85 1.86 4.13 6.80
N ILE A 86 1.74 5.44 6.66
CA ILE A 86 0.52 6.19 6.95
C ILE A 86 0.18 7.12 5.79
N THR A 87 -1.10 7.20 5.45
CA THR A 87 -1.61 8.24 4.56
C THR A 87 -2.00 9.49 5.36
N ARG A 88 -2.52 9.30 6.58
CA ARG A 88 -2.97 10.38 7.47
C ARG A 88 -2.13 10.39 8.74
N GLN A 89 -1.55 11.53 9.06
CA GLN A 89 -0.80 11.72 10.30
C GLN A 89 -1.77 11.79 11.49
N LYS A 90 -1.73 10.78 12.33
CA LYS A 90 -2.49 10.67 13.58
C LYS A 90 -1.53 10.60 14.75
N ASP A 91 -2.04 10.82 15.95
CA ASP A 91 -1.31 10.64 17.22
C ASP A 91 0.02 11.42 17.30
N GLY A 92 0.10 12.58 16.63
CA GLY A 92 1.31 13.41 16.61
C GLY A 92 2.45 12.90 15.70
N MET A 93 2.32 11.70 15.13
CA MET A 93 3.36 11.10 14.27
C MET A 93 3.38 11.74 12.89
N THR A 94 4.59 11.94 12.37
CA THR A 94 4.83 12.43 11.00
C THR A 94 5.11 11.30 10.03
N TYR A 95 5.14 11.59 8.71
CA TYR A 95 5.60 10.63 7.71
C TYR A 95 7.05 10.19 7.96
N MET A 96 7.91 11.10 8.43
CA MET A 96 9.29 10.76 8.77
C MET A 96 9.38 9.78 9.94
N ASP A 97 8.51 9.88 10.93
CA ASP A 97 8.50 8.96 12.08
C ASP A 97 8.03 7.56 11.67
N VAL A 98 7.00 7.46 10.81
CA VAL A 98 6.37 6.18 10.50
C VAL A 98 6.87 5.59 9.18
N ASP A 99 6.84 6.34 8.08
CA ASP A 99 7.24 5.81 6.77
C ASP A 99 8.75 5.65 6.64
N PHE A 100 9.54 6.51 7.32
CA PHE A 100 11.00 6.38 7.32
C PHE A 100 11.52 5.70 8.60
N GLN A 101 11.47 6.37 9.77
CA GLN A 101 12.18 5.91 10.96
C GLN A 101 11.73 4.54 11.46
N ALA A 102 10.43 4.27 11.50
CA ALA A 102 9.92 2.97 11.93
C ALA A 102 10.45 1.82 11.03
N ASN A 103 10.49 2.04 9.73
CA ASN A 103 11.04 1.06 8.79
C ASN A 103 12.57 0.98 8.84
N ALA A 104 13.27 2.09 9.09
CA ALA A 104 14.72 2.09 9.30
C ALA A 104 15.09 1.26 10.53
N ASN A 105 14.34 1.39 11.63
CA ASN A 105 14.52 0.55 12.82
C ASN A 105 14.35 -0.95 12.50
N LEU A 106 13.37 -1.31 11.67
CA LEU A 106 13.17 -2.69 11.21
C LEU A 106 14.32 -3.19 10.33
N ILE A 107 14.83 -2.34 9.43
CA ILE A 107 15.98 -2.67 8.59
C ILE A 107 17.23 -2.92 9.46
N ASP A 108 17.47 -2.08 10.45
CA ASP A 108 18.61 -2.23 11.36
C ASP A 108 18.51 -3.52 12.18
N GLU A 109 17.33 -3.84 12.70
CA GLU A 109 17.10 -5.09 13.42
C GLU A 109 17.23 -6.30 12.49
N ALA A 110 16.73 -6.23 11.25
CA ALA A 110 16.87 -7.28 10.25
C ALA A 110 18.36 -7.55 9.93
N LYS A 111 19.16 -6.50 9.75
CA LYS A 111 20.63 -6.61 9.56
C LYS A 111 21.30 -7.28 10.75
N ARG A 112 20.99 -6.81 11.96
CA ARG A 112 21.56 -7.34 13.21
C ARG A 112 21.30 -8.83 13.38
N SER A 113 20.11 -9.30 12.96
CA SER A 113 19.66 -10.68 13.09
C SER A 113 20.00 -11.58 11.90
N GLY A 114 20.68 -11.05 10.87
CA GLY A 114 21.08 -11.84 9.69
C GLY A 114 19.95 -12.22 8.75
N VAL A 115 18.88 -11.41 8.71
CA VAL A 115 17.78 -11.57 7.73
C VAL A 115 18.33 -11.55 6.31
N LYS A 116 17.85 -12.45 5.46
CA LYS A 116 18.35 -12.60 4.09
C LYS A 116 17.75 -11.56 3.13
N ARG A 117 16.44 -11.28 3.27
CA ARG A 117 15.73 -10.43 2.32
C ARG A 117 14.73 -9.50 3.01
N PHE A 118 14.63 -8.26 2.53
CA PHE A 118 13.68 -7.26 3.04
C PHE A 118 12.77 -6.76 1.91
N ILE A 119 11.45 -6.93 2.06
CA ILE A 119 10.45 -6.46 1.11
C ILE A 119 9.76 -5.23 1.70
N TYR A 120 9.81 -4.14 0.97
CA TYR A 120 9.21 -2.86 1.37
C TYR A 120 8.16 -2.40 0.37
N VAL A 121 6.97 -2.06 0.87
CA VAL A 121 5.89 -1.51 0.03
C VAL A 121 5.93 0.01 0.05
N SER A 122 6.34 0.60 -1.08
CA SER A 122 6.45 2.04 -1.33
C SER A 122 5.25 2.55 -2.15
N VAL A 123 5.48 3.40 -3.13
CA VAL A 123 4.49 3.97 -4.04
C VAL A 123 5.07 4.13 -5.45
N PHE A 124 4.24 3.89 -6.46
CA PHE A 124 4.62 4.13 -7.86
C PHE A 124 4.88 5.62 -8.11
N ASN A 125 5.85 5.94 -8.97
CA ASN A 125 6.28 7.32 -9.26
C ASN A 125 6.71 8.14 -8.03
N GLY A 126 7.06 7.50 -6.91
CA GLY A 126 7.50 8.18 -5.69
C GLY A 126 8.63 9.17 -5.91
N GLU A 127 9.62 8.82 -6.74
CA GLU A 127 10.74 9.69 -7.10
C GLU A 127 10.27 11.00 -7.78
N GLN A 128 9.31 10.93 -8.69
CA GLN A 128 8.77 12.14 -9.37
C GLN A 128 7.99 13.02 -8.39
N MET A 129 7.45 12.42 -7.32
CA MET A 129 6.69 13.09 -6.26
C MET A 129 7.51 13.34 -4.99
N ARG A 130 8.84 13.22 -5.02
CA ARG A 130 9.73 13.34 -3.85
C ARG A 130 9.62 14.70 -3.13
N HIS A 131 9.11 15.71 -3.79
CA HIS A 131 8.80 17.00 -3.18
C HIS A 131 7.61 16.96 -2.20
N LEU A 132 6.80 15.90 -2.20
CA LEU A 132 5.72 15.65 -1.26
C LEU A 132 6.26 14.95 -0.02
N LYS A 133 5.89 15.39 1.17
CA LYS A 133 6.42 14.86 2.44
C LYS A 133 6.26 13.35 2.62
N ILE A 134 5.14 12.79 2.17
CA ILE A 134 4.91 11.34 2.22
C ILE A 134 5.86 10.58 1.27
N CYS A 135 6.03 11.07 0.05
CA CYS A 135 6.93 10.45 -0.94
C CYS A 135 8.39 10.65 -0.54
N GLU A 136 8.75 11.82 -0.01
CA GLU A 136 10.09 12.07 0.54
C GLU A 136 10.47 11.02 1.59
N ALA A 137 9.62 10.77 2.58
CA ALA A 137 9.88 9.78 3.61
C ALA A 137 10.04 8.36 3.03
N LYS A 138 9.15 7.97 2.11
CA LYS A 138 9.20 6.66 1.45
C LYS A 138 10.44 6.47 0.58
N GLU A 139 10.83 7.47 -0.20
CA GLU A 139 12.01 7.37 -1.06
C GLU A 139 13.31 7.44 -0.26
N ARG A 140 13.36 8.23 0.84
CA ARG A 140 14.50 8.18 1.77
C ARG A 140 14.67 6.79 2.39
N LEU A 141 13.57 6.10 2.70
CA LEU A 141 13.64 4.73 3.16
C LEU A 141 14.15 3.78 2.05
N GLY A 142 13.66 3.95 0.82
CA GLY A 142 14.18 3.20 -0.32
C GLY A 142 15.70 3.38 -0.47
N ASP A 143 16.18 4.62 -0.38
CA ASP A 143 17.62 4.91 -0.40
C ASP A 143 18.39 4.26 0.76
N TYR A 144 17.80 4.25 1.95
CA TYR A 144 18.36 3.61 3.13
C TYR A 144 18.46 2.08 2.97
N LEU A 145 17.38 1.46 2.50
CA LEU A 145 17.32 0.03 2.24
C LEU A 145 18.35 -0.40 1.16
N LYS A 146 18.46 0.34 0.06
CA LYS A 146 19.45 0.11 -1.00
C LYS A 146 20.90 0.12 -0.48
N LYS A 147 21.17 0.91 0.56
CA LYS A 147 22.51 1.01 1.19
C LYS A 147 22.70 0.06 2.38
N SER A 148 21.67 -0.68 2.76
CA SER A 148 21.70 -1.51 3.97
C SER A 148 22.62 -2.73 3.88
N GLY A 149 22.85 -3.26 2.67
CA GLY A 149 23.54 -4.52 2.41
C GLY A 149 22.64 -5.76 2.48
N LEU A 150 21.35 -5.61 2.81
CA LEU A 150 20.35 -6.67 2.69
C LEU A 150 20.00 -6.89 1.22
N ASP A 151 19.65 -8.12 0.83
CA ASP A 151 18.87 -8.33 -0.39
C ASP A 151 17.48 -7.74 -0.19
N TYR A 152 16.91 -7.11 -1.22
CA TYR A 152 15.67 -6.36 -1.05
C TYR A 152 14.76 -6.40 -2.28
N CYS A 153 13.48 -6.10 -2.04
CA CYS A 153 12.56 -5.71 -3.09
C CYS A 153 11.72 -4.49 -2.64
N ILE A 154 11.73 -3.43 -3.43
CA ILE A 154 10.83 -2.27 -3.24
C ILE A 154 9.63 -2.43 -4.16
N VAL A 155 8.48 -2.75 -3.59
CA VAL A 155 7.21 -2.90 -4.32
C VAL A 155 6.54 -1.54 -4.41
N ARG A 156 6.20 -1.10 -5.65
CA ARG A 156 5.66 0.22 -5.96
C ARG A 156 4.29 0.11 -6.62
N PRO A 157 3.20 -0.01 -5.84
CA PRO A 157 1.84 -0.05 -6.38
C PRO A 157 1.38 1.33 -6.88
N THR A 158 0.53 1.34 -7.90
CA THR A 158 -0.05 2.57 -8.50
C THR A 158 -1.12 3.24 -7.64
N GLY A 159 -1.79 2.49 -6.78
CA GLY A 159 -2.86 2.91 -5.90
C GLY A 159 -3.76 1.73 -5.57
N PHE A 160 -4.51 1.82 -4.49
CA PHE A 160 -5.39 0.73 -4.07
C PHE A 160 -6.83 0.96 -4.52
N PHE A 161 -7.60 -0.11 -4.69
CA PHE A 161 -9.04 0.00 -4.92
C PHE A 161 -9.75 0.78 -3.81
N SER A 162 -9.30 0.64 -2.57
CA SER A 162 -9.82 1.41 -1.44
C SER A 162 -9.66 2.93 -1.59
N ASP A 163 -8.61 3.39 -2.29
CA ASP A 163 -8.36 4.80 -2.53
C ASP A 163 -9.38 5.37 -3.56
N MET A 164 -9.98 4.50 -4.36
CA MET A 164 -11.02 4.87 -5.33
C MET A 164 -12.39 5.13 -4.66
N GLY A 165 -12.50 4.91 -3.36
CA GLY A 165 -13.74 5.17 -2.60
C GLY A 165 -14.24 6.62 -2.68
N ASP A 166 -13.37 7.60 -2.97
CA ASP A 166 -13.80 8.99 -3.16
C ASP A 166 -14.60 9.18 -4.45
N PHE A 167 -14.33 8.39 -5.50
CA PHE A 167 -15.18 8.33 -6.68
C PHE A 167 -16.59 7.81 -6.34
N LEU A 168 -16.69 6.77 -5.52
CA LEU A 168 -17.97 6.24 -5.04
C LEU A 168 -18.75 7.29 -4.23
N LYS A 169 -18.08 8.01 -3.30
CA LYS A 169 -18.72 9.06 -2.51
C LYS A 169 -19.31 10.17 -3.39
N MET A 170 -18.57 10.61 -4.41
CA MET A 170 -19.06 11.59 -5.38
C MET A 170 -20.21 11.01 -6.22
N ALA A 171 -20.09 9.77 -6.70
CA ALA A 171 -21.11 9.10 -7.49
C ALA A 171 -22.42 8.92 -6.73
N LYS A 172 -22.36 8.65 -5.41
CA LYS A 172 -23.54 8.62 -4.53
C LYS A 172 -24.34 9.93 -4.58
N GLY A 173 -23.66 11.07 -4.72
CA GLY A 173 -24.27 12.39 -4.94
C GLY A 173 -24.80 12.61 -6.36
N GLY A 174 -24.60 11.68 -7.30
CA GLY A 174 -25.09 11.72 -8.68
C GLY A 174 -24.20 12.43 -9.68
N SER A 175 -23.02 12.89 -9.30
CA SER A 175 -22.03 13.48 -10.21
C SER A 175 -20.63 13.25 -9.68
N VAL A 176 -19.67 12.98 -10.58
CA VAL A 176 -18.24 12.90 -10.23
C VAL A 176 -17.53 14.11 -10.82
N TRP A 177 -16.72 14.76 -9.98
CA TRP A 177 -15.95 15.94 -10.35
C TRP A 177 -14.49 15.58 -10.53
N LEU A 178 -13.91 15.89 -11.67
CA LEU A 178 -12.51 15.63 -12.02
C LEU A 178 -11.79 16.95 -12.32
N PHE A 179 -10.49 16.99 -12.05
CA PHE A 179 -9.63 18.07 -12.51
C PHE A 179 -9.03 17.71 -13.89
N GLY A 180 -8.94 18.72 -14.77
CA GLY A 180 -8.49 18.50 -16.15
C GLY A 180 -9.57 17.82 -17.00
N ASN A 181 -9.17 17.12 -18.05
CA ASN A 181 -10.06 16.45 -19.01
C ASN A 181 -10.41 15.01 -18.65
N GLY A 182 -9.88 14.49 -17.55
CA GLY A 182 -10.10 13.12 -17.09
C GLY A 182 -9.48 12.02 -17.96
N MET A 183 -8.53 12.35 -18.84
CA MET A 183 -7.90 11.41 -19.77
C MET A 183 -6.62 10.76 -19.23
N LEU A 184 -6.10 11.24 -18.10
CA LEU A 184 -4.97 10.60 -17.43
C LEU A 184 -5.35 9.18 -17.00
N ARG A 185 -4.37 8.27 -17.10
CA ARG A 185 -4.57 6.84 -16.91
C ARG A 185 -4.00 6.37 -15.58
N MET A 186 -4.68 5.41 -14.99
CA MET A 186 -4.19 4.67 -13.83
C MET A 186 -4.71 3.24 -13.87
N ASN A 187 -4.02 2.35 -13.18
CA ASN A 187 -4.46 0.99 -12.97
C ASN A 187 -4.36 0.62 -11.48
N PRO A 188 -5.30 1.09 -10.64
CA PRO A 188 -5.31 0.73 -9.22
C PRO A 188 -5.38 -0.78 -9.05
N ILE A 189 -4.84 -1.28 -7.94
CA ILE A 189 -4.72 -2.71 -7.67
C ILE A 189 -5.51 -3.11 -6.41
N HIS A 190 -6.15 -4.27 -6.42
CA HIS A 190 -6.79 -4.83 -5.25
C HIS A 190 -5.78 -5.34 -4.23
N GLY A 191 -6.08 -5.20 -2.93
CA GLY A 191 -5.17 -5.63 -1.87
C GLY A 191 -4.80 -7.10 -1.92
N ALA A 192 -5.70 -7.99 -2.34
CA ALA A 192 -5.43 -9.43 -2.48
C ALA A 192 -4.44 -9.72 -3.62
N ASP A 193 -4.60 -9.05 -4.78
CA ASP A 193 -3.67 -9.21 -5.90
C ASP A 193 -2.28 -8.69 -5.53
N LEU A 194 -2.20 -7.52 -4.91
CA LEU A 194 -0.93 -6.97 -4.46
C LEU A 194 -0.27 -7.85 -3.39
N ALA A 195 -1.04 -8.44 -2.49
CA ALA A 195 -0.52 -9.35 -1.47
C ALA A 195 0.12 -10.60 -2.11
N ARG A 196 -0.50 -11.17 -3.16
CA ARG A 196 0.11 -12.27 -3.94
C ARG A 196 1.46 -11.86 -4.51
N ALA A 197 1.54 -10.70 -5.16
CA ALA A 197 2.78 -10.19 -5.73
C ALA A 197 3.85 -9.88 -4.68
N VAL A 198 3.47 -9.37 -3.51
CA VAL A 198 4.38 -9.10 -2.38
C VAL A 198 4.95 -10.41 -1.83
N VAL A 199 4.13 -11.46 -1.71
CA VAL A 199 4.60 -12.78 -1.25
C VAL A 199 5.46 -13.46 -2.33
N ASP A 200 5.09 -13.37 -3.62
CA ASP A 200 5.91 -13.86 -4.73
C ASP A 200 7.28 -13.16 -4.80
N ALA A 201 7.37 -11.91 -4.34
CA ALA A 201 8.63 -11.16 -4.30
C ALA A 201 9.63 -11.73 -3.27
N MET A 202 9.23 -12.66 -2.39
CA MET A 202 10.17 -13.34 -1.49
C MET A 202 11.15 -14.22 -2.25
N ASP A 203 10.69 -14.85 -3.34
CA ASP A 203 11.45 -15.86 -4.09
C ASP A 203 12.05 -15.31 -5.38
N ASN A 204 11.64 -14.14 -5.84
CA ASN A 204 12.21 -13.51 -7.02
C ASN A 204 13.34 -12.54 -6.62
N HIS A 205 14.38 -12.45 -7.46
CA HIS A 205 15.55 -11.59 -7.20
C HIS A 205 15.38 -10.15 -7.72
N GLN A 206 14.16 -9.69 -7.99
CA GLN A 206 13.93 -8.32 -8.42
C GLN A 206 14.11 -7.36 -7.24
N HIS A 207 14.88 -6.30 -7.45
CA HIS A 207 15.08 -5.24 -6.45
C HIS A 207 13.97 -4.18 -6.46
N GLU A 208 13.28 -3.99 -7.58
CA GLU A 208 12.14 -3.09 -7.69
C GLU A 208 11.02 -3.74 -8.49
N LEU A 209 9.79 -3.62 -7.99
CA LEU A 209 8.59 -4.15 -8.61
C LEU A 209 7.55 -3.02 -8.74
N ASN A 210 7.44 -2.44 -9.93
CA ASN A 210 6.34 -1.55 -10.28
C ASN A 210 5.13 -2.39 -10.67
N ILE A 211 3.96 -2.11 -10.06
CA ILE A 211 2.80 -2.98 -10.21
C ILE A 211 1.50 -2.20 -10.15
N GLY A 212 0.58 -2.53 -11.05
CA GLY A 212 -0.79 -2.01 -11.05
C GLY A 212 -1.79 -3.12 -11.31
N GLY A 213 -3.07 -2.82 -11.14
CA GLY A 213 -4.15 -3.77 -11.37
C GLY A 213 -4.34 -4.14 -12.85
N PRO A 214 -5.23 -5.10 -13.13
CA PRO A 214 -5.40 -5.65 -14.48
C PRO A 214 -6.01 -4.65 -15.48
N ASP A 215 -6.76 -3.65 -14.99
CA ASP A 215 -7.46 -2.69 -15.85
C ASP A 215 -6.75 -1.34 -15.86
N VAL A 216 -6.28 -0.91 -17.02
CA VAL A 216 -5.79 0.45 -17.24
C VAL A 216 -6.98 1.33 -17.64
N LEU A 217 -7.34 2.26 -16.77
CA LEU A 217 -8.54 3.09 -16.89
C LEU A 217 -8.17 4.57 -16.91
N THR A 218 -8.89 5.36 -17.70
CA THR A 218 -8.87 6.82 -17.53
C THR A 218 -9.69 7.23 -16.30
N HIS A 219 -9.44 8.42 -15.77
CA HIS A 219 -10.26 8.94 -14.65
C HIS A 219 -11.73 9.05 -15.03
N ASN A 220 -12.05 9.36 -16.30
CA ASN A 220 -13.42 9.35 -16.80
C ASN A 220 -14.04 7.94 -16.68
N GLN A 221 -13.32 6.91 -17.10
CA GLN A 221 -13.82 5.53 -17.01
C GLN A 221 -14.04 5.11 -15.56
N ILE A 222 -13.13 5.47 -14.63
CA ILE A 222 -13.31 5.19 -13.20
C ILE A 222 -14.56 5.91 -12.66
N ALA A 223 -14.77 7.17 -13.04
CA ALA A 223 -15.94 7.94 -12.65
C ALA A 223 -17.25 7.32 -13.18
N GLU A 224 -17.23 6.83 -14.42
CA GLU A 224 -18.37 6.12 -15.01
C GLU A 224 -18.67 4.80 -14.30
N LEU A 225 -17.65 3.99 -13.98
CA LEU A 225 -17.82 2.77 -13.21
C LEU A 225 -18.45 3.04 -11.85
N ALA A 226 -18.00 4.08 -11.14
CA ALA A 226 -18.55 4.47 -9.85
C ALA A 226 -20.04 4.91 -9.96
N LEU A 227 -20.41 5.68 -10.98
CA LEU A 227 -21.79 6.09 -11.23
C LEU A 227 -22.68 4.91 -11.57
N ARG A 228 -22.20 3.99 -12.43
CA ARG A 228 -22.91 2.76 -12.81
C ARG A 228 -23.16 1.85 -11.61
N ALA A 229 -22.22 1.74 -10.67
CA ALA A 229 -22.40 0.94 -9.46
C ALA A 229 -23.61 1.39 -8.63
N TYR A 230 -23.93 2.70 -8.62
CA TYR A 230 -25.16 3.24 -8.02
C TYR A 230 -26.39 3.21 -8.94
N GLY A 231 -26.28 2.66 -10.17
CA GLY A 231 -27.37 2.66 -11.16
C GLY A 231 -27.67 4.05 -11.73
N LYS A 232 -26.71 4.98 -11.69
CA LYS A 232 -26.87 6.35 -12.15
C LYS A 232 -26.35 6.56 -13.56
N GLN A 233 -26.99 7.50 -14.29
CA GLN A 233 -26.48 7.93 -15.58
C GLN A 233 -25.11 8.60 -15.41
N PRO A 234 -24.13 8.36 -16.30
CA PRO A 234 -22.82 8.98 -16.25
C PRO A 234 -22.93 10.52 -16.29
N ARG A 235 -22.58 11.17 -15.18
CA ARG A 235 -22.52 12.63 -15.08
C ARG A 235 -21.14 13.00 -14.52
N VAL A 236 -20.15 13.01 -15.42
CA VAL A 236 -18.79 13.43 -15.10
C VAL A 236 -18.64 14.92 -15.42
N ARG A 237 -18.12 15.69 -14.47
CA ARG A 237 -17.90 17.13 -14.60
C ARG A 237 -16.42 17.44 -14.48
N HIS A 238 -15.94 18.35 -15.32
CA HIS A 238 -14.53 18.71 -15.38
C HIS A 238 -14.29 20.12 -14.85
N LEU A 239 -13.34 20.25 -13.93
CA LEU A 239 -12.83 21.52 -13.44
C LEU A 239 -11.46 21.78 -14.08
N PRO A 240 -11.17 23.01 -14.50
CA PRO A 240 -9.84 23.35 -15.01
C PRO A 240 -8.74 23.07 -13.96
N ASP A 241 -7.57 22.62 -14.41
CA ASP A 241 -6.46 22.24 -13.51
C ASP A 241 -5.98 23.39 -12.61
N PHE A 242 -6.16 24.65 -13.04
CA PHE A 242 -5.79 25.79 -12.20
C PHE A 242 -6.56 25.80 -10.87
N VAL A 243 -7.80 25.28 -10.84
CA VAL A 243 -8.58 25.16 -9.59
C VAL A 243 -7.88 24.24 -8.60
N ARG A 244 -7.41 23.07 -9.05
CA ARG A 244 -6.60 22.15 -8.24
C ARG A 244 -5.35 22.85 -7.70
N ARG A 245 -4.59 23.53 -8.58
CA ARG A 245 -3.35 24.23 -8.21
C ARG A 245 -3.60 25.33 -7.18
N SER A 246 -4.67 26.13 -7.38
CA SER A 246 -5.06 27.17 -6.45
C SER A 246 -5.50 26.60 -5.10
N THR A 247 -6.28 25.51 -5.11
CA THR A 247 -6.68 24.80 -3.89
C THR A 247 -5.45 24.32 -3.09
N LEU A 248 -4.50 23.67 -3.74
CA LEU A 248 -3.25 23.21 -3.08
C LEU A 248 -2.43 24.38 -2.53
N PHE A 249 -2.32 25.48 -3.29
CA PHE A 249 -1.61 26.68 -2.83
C PHE A 249 -2.23 27.27 -1.57
N LEU A 250 -3.57 27.40 -1.53
CA LEU A 250 -4.29 27.93 -0.37
C LEU A 250 -4.18 26.97 0.84
N LEU A 251 -4.36 25.67 0.62
CA LEU A 251 -4.24 24.66 1.68
C LEU A 251 -2.84 24.68 2.33
N ARG A 252 -1.78 24.76 1.54
CA ARG A 252 -0.40 24.86 2.06
C ARG A 252 -0.17 26.12 2.90
N LYS A 253 -0.84 27.24 2.57
CA LYS A 253 -0.73 28.50 3.31
C LYS A 253 -1.59 28.55 4.58
N LEU A 254 -2.76 27.91 4.54
CA LEU A 254 -3.77 28.06 5.58
C LEU A 254 -3.84 26.89 6.55
N THR A 255 -3.21 25.74 6.22
CA THR A 255 -3.29 24.55 7.06
C THR A 255 -1.92 23.93 7.31
N SER A 256 -1.84 23.03 8.28
CA SER A 256 -0.60 22.30 8.58
C SER A 256 -0.37 21.13 7.61
N ALA A 257 0.87 20.69 7.48
CA ALA A 257 1.23 19.51 6.67
C ALA A 257 0.46 18.24 7.04
N LYS A 258 0.03 18.12 8.29
CA LYS A 258 -0.83 17.05 8.78
C LYS A 258 -2.18 17.04 8.08
N THR A 259 -2.72 18.22 7.80
CA THR A 259 -4.05 18.39 7.19
C THR A 259 -3.98 18.31 5.66
N TYR A 260 -3.05 19.06 5.04
CA TYR A 260 -3.00 19.13 3.58
C TYR A 260 -2.27 17.94 2.93
N GLY A 261 -1.33 17.29 3.65
CA GLY A 261 -0.46 16.26 3.08
C GLY A 261 -1.18 15.11 2.37
N PRO A 262 -2.21 14.49 2.95
CA PRO A 262 -2.98 13.44 2.30
C PRO A 262 -3.68 13.91 1.02
N LEU A 263 -4.29 15.09 1.06
CA LEU A 263 -4.99 15.67 -0.10
C LEU A 263 -4.01 16.11 -1.19
N GLU A 264 -2.88 16.68 -0.79
CA GLU A 264 -1.81 17.06 -1.70
C GLU A 264 -1.26 15.86 -2.46
N PHE A 265 -0.99 14.75 -1.76
CA PHE A 265 -0.54 13.50 -2.38
C PHE A 265 -1.59 13.00 -3.38
N PHE A 266 -2.85 12.86 -2.95
CA PHE A 266 -3.93 12.39 -3.80
C PHE A 266 -4.11 13.27 -5.06
N LEU A 267 -4.22 14.59 -4.89
CA LEU A 267 -4.40 15.52 -6.00
C LEU A 267 -3.19 15.61 -6.93
N THR A 268 -1.97 15.34 -6.43
CA THR A 268 -0.78 15.29 -7.27
C THR A 268 -0.72 13.99 -8.07
N ALA A 269 -0.99 12.84 -7.44
CA ALA A 269 -1.07 11.57 -8.13
C ALA A 269 -2.18 11.56 -9.22
N MET A 270 -3.33 12.20 -8.94
CA MET A 270 -4.41 12.38 -9.92
C MET A 270 -4.08 13.37 -11.05
N ALA A 271 -2.93 14.04 -11.02
CA ALA A 271 -2.50 14.98 -12.06
C ALA A 271 -1.38 14.42 -12.95
N MET A 272 -1.12 13.11 -12.88
CA MET A 272 -0.13 12.40 -13.69
C MET A 272 -0.63 11.00 -14.05
N ASP A 273 -0.01 10.38 -15.04
CA ASP A 273 -0.29 8.98 -15.34
C ASP A 273 0.27 8.08 -14.23
N MET A 274 -0.60 7.26 -13.67
CA MET A 274 -0.28 6.27 -12.64
C MET A 274 -0.51 4.86 -13.19
N GLN A 275 0.19 4.54 -14.29
CA GLN A 275 0.10 3.27 -14.99
C GLN A 275 1.40 2.49 -14.84
N ALA A 276 1.34 1.31 -14.23
CA ALA A 276 2.43 0.34 -14.10
C ALA A 276 2.09 -0.95 -14.84
N PRO A 277 3.01 -1.93 -14.94
CA PRO A 277 2.72 -3.26 -15.45
C PRO A 277 1.49 -3.87 -14.78
N THR A 278 0.61 -4.44 -15.60
CA THR A 278 -0.65 -5.01 -15.12
C THR A 278 -0.45 -6.33 -14.40
N TYR A 279 -1.19 -6.54 -13.31
CA TYR A 279 -1.15 -7.77 -12.53
C TYR A 279 -2.51 -8.04 -11.86
N GLY A 280 -2.81 -9.33 -11.62
CA GLY A 280 -3.96 -9.76 -10.86
C GLY A 280 -5.22 -9.97 -11.68
N GLU A 281 -6.30 -10.30 -11.00
CA GLU A 281 -7.58 -10.70 -11.59
C GLU A 281 -8.76 -9.87 -11.08
N GLU A 282 -8.61 -9.24 -9.90
CA GLU A 282 -9.68 -8.45 -9.29
C GLU A 282 -9.97 -7.19 -10.11
N ARG A 283 -11.25 -6.95 -10.42
CA ARG A 283 -11.70 -5.82 -11.23
C ARG A 283 -12.28 -4.70 -10.38
N LEU A 284 -11.93 -3.45 -10.73
CA LEU A 284 -12.42 -2.27 -10.02
C LEU A 284 -13.95 -2.16 -10.11
N GLU A 285 -14.56 -2.55 -11.22
CA GLU A 285 -16.01 -2.55 -11.41
C GLU A 285 -16.71 -3.44 -10.38
N GLU A 286 -16.20 -4.66 -10.19
CA GLU A 286 -16.79 -5.62 -9.24
C GLU A 286 -16.58 -5.17 -7.79
N PHE A 287 -15.42 -4.56 -7.50
CA PHE A 287 -15.17 -3.95 -6.20
C PHE A 287 -16.20 -2.83 -5.90
N PHE A 288 -16.44 -1.93 -6.85
CA PHE A 288 -17.43 -0.87 -6.68
C PHE A 288 -18.85 -1.41 -6.47
N LYS A 289 -19.25 -2.46 -7.19
CA LYS A 289 -20.56 -3.11 -6.99
C LYS A 289 -20.69 -3.68 -5.58
N LYS A 290 -19.68 -4.41 -5.10
CA LYS A 290 -19.65 -4.98 -3.74
C LYS A 290 -19.73 -3.91 -2.66
N GLU A 291 -18.99 -2.80 -2.80
CA GLU A 291 -19.02 -1.69 -1.84
C GLU A 291 -20.41 -1.04 -1.76
N VAL A 292 -21.05 -0.79 -2.92
CA VAL A 292 -22.40 -0.20 -2.96
C VAL A 292 -23.44 -1.16 -2.40
N GLU A 293 -23.33 -2.47 -2.64
CA GLU A 293 -24.22 -3.47 -2.05
C GLU A 293 -24.05 -3.56 -0.52
N ALA A 294 -22.82 -3.46 -0.02
CA ALA A 294 -22.55 -3.44 1.42
C ALA A 294 -23.12 -2.19 2.12
N GLU A 295 -23.13 -1.03 1.43
CA GLU A 295 -23.76 0.19 1.96
C GLU A 295 -25.29 0.13 2.04
N ARG A 296 -25.92 -0.75 1.26
CA ARG A 296 -27.40 -0.86 1.20
C ARG A 296 -27.97 -1.81 2.27
N LYS A 297 -27.13 -2.62 2.87
CA LYS A 297 -27.46 -3.54 3.97
C LYS A 297 -27.33 -2.85 5.33
#